data_26bfd862ba48a92d6d50131ea52bdaf1
#
_entry.id   26bfd862ba48a92d6d50131ea52bdaf1
#
_cell.length_a   1.000
_cell.length_b   1.000
_cell.length_c   1.000
_cell.angle_alpha   90.00
_cell.angle_beta   90.00
_cell.angle_gamma   90.00
#
_symmetry.space_group_name_H-M   'P 1'
#
loop_
_entity.id
_entity.type
_entity.pdbx_description
1 polymer ?
#
loop_
_entity_poly.entity_id
_entity_poly.type
_entity_poly.pdbx_seq_one_letter_code
_entity_poly.pdbx_strand_id
1 'polypeptide(L)'
;WPNPGDYDLNDFVVNYTYGVYKNVDNKINGIQMRFRPIAKGVASYTKIGFGIELPLASNDIDVAEVEGAILESGDSNATFIIWEDISKPFAGGETGFINTEKGSSFVSAEELVVTIPLKAVTSNVSMMKFNPFIFVNKRSHEIHLTDFAPTSKMDMNLLGNGKDCSDVSKGFYFRMKDMYCWALDFPRTSADEAAWRYPKEKSSVVKAYKNYN
;
A
#
# COMPACT_ATOMS: atom_id res chain seq x y z
N TRP A 1 -5.20 -2.63 -13.42
CA TRP A 1 -6.08 -1.48 -13.31
C TRP A 1 -5.90 -0.56 -14.53
N PRO A 2 -6.93 -0.02 -15.13
CA PRO A 2 -8.33 0.01 -14.68
C PRO A 2 -9.18 -1.18 -15.13
N ASN A 3 -8.60 -2.26 -15.53
CA ASN A 3 -9.29 -3.53 -15.84
C ASN A 3 -8.93 -4.58 -14.78
N PRO A 4 -9.92 -5.37 -14.30
CA PRO A 4 -9.71 -6.23 -13.13
C PRO A 4 -8.81 -7.45 -13.38
N GLY A 5 -8.44 -7.76 -14.62
CA GLY A 5 -7.67 -8.97 -14.90
C GLY A 5 -8.38 -10.21 -14.40
N ASP A 6 -7.65 -11.08 -13.69
CA ASP A 6 -8.18 -12.30 -13.03
C ASP A 6 -8.79 -12.00 -11.64
N TYR A 7 -8.63 -10.77 -11.14
CA TYR A 7 -9.21 -10.26 -9.91
C TYR A 7 -8.92 -11.15 -8.70
N ASP A 8 -7.67 -11.48 -8.50
CA ASP A 8 -7.24 -12.31 -7.37
C ASP A 8 -6.65 -11.50 -6.20
N LEU A 9 -6.43 -10.20 -6.39
CA LEU A 9 -5.93 -9.27 -5.37
C LEU A 9 -4.62 -9.72 -4.71
N ASN A 10 -3.76 -10.37 -5.47
CA ASN A 10 -2.48 -10.89 -5.01
C ASN A 10 -1.27 -10.22 -5.69
N ASP A 11 -1.51 -9.24 -6.57
CA ASP A 11 -0.45 -8.48 -7.26
C ASP A 11 0.60 -7.93 -6.29
N PHE A 12 0.15 -7.48 -5.11
CA PHE A 12 0.99 -7.17 -3.97
C PHE A 12 0.28 -7.44 -2.64
N VAL A 13 0.86 -8.29 -1.82
CA VAL A 13 0.39 -8.57 -0.47
C VAL A 13 1.47 -8.18 0.53
N VAL A 14 1.12 -7.33 1.48
CA VAL A 14 2.03 -6.82 2.50
C VAL A 14 1.39 -6.87 3.89
N ASN A 15 2.14 -7.37 4.87
CA ASN A 15 1.80 -7.19 6.28
C ASN A 15 2.40 -5.88 6.77
N TYR A 16 1.64 -5.14 7.56
CA TYR A 16 2.11 -3.87 8.09
C TYR A 16 1.64 -3.62 9.52
N THR A 17 2.36 -2.75 10.21
CA THR A 17 1.93 -2.14 11.48
C THR A 17 2.29 -0.66 11.50
N TYR A 18 1.42 0.14 12.11
CA TYR A 18 1.67 1.56 12.36
C TYR A 18 1.70 1.83 13.85
N GLY A 19 2.62 2.67 14.27
CA GLY A 19 2.77 3.11 15.64
C GLY A 19 3.25 4.56 15.72
N VAL A 20 3.16 5.13 16.89
CA VAL A 20 3.64 6.49 17.17
C VAL A 20 4.59 6.47 18.35
N TYR A 21 5.63 7.28 18.28
CA TYR A 21 6.46 7.61 19.43
C TYR A 21 5.85 8.77 20.21
N LYS A 22 6.01 8.72 21.51
CA LYS A 22 5.56 9.80 22.40
C LYS A 22 6.70 10.25 23.30
N ASN A 23 6.74 11.55 23.56
CA ASN A 23 7.63 12.13 24.52
C ASN A 23 7.08 11.98 25.96
N VAL A 24 7.82 12.52 26.94
CA VAL A 24 7.45 12.46 28.38
C VAL A 24 6.12 13.15 28.70
N ASP A 25 5.68 14.10 27.88
CA ASP A 25 4.41 14.82 28.00
C ASP A 25 3.27 14.12 27.27
N ASN A 26 3.46 12.86 26.84
CA ASN A 26 2.50 12.06 26.08
C ASN A 26 2.11 12.69 24.73
N LYS A 27 2.96 13.54 24.15
CA LYS A 27 2.81 14.12 22.82
C LYS A 27 3.55 13.26 21.79
N ILE A 28 2.97 13.12 20.61
CA ILE A 28 3.56 12.38 19.50
C ILE A 28 4.73 13.20 18.93
N ASN A 29 5.90 12.60 18.83
CA ASN A 29 7.10 13.19 18.26
C ASN A 29 7.63 12.40 17.05
N GLY A 30 6.99 11.30 16.69
CA GLY A 30 7.34 10.53 15.50
C GLY A 30 6.39 9.38 15.22
N ILE A 31 6.57 8.79 14.04
CA ILE A 31 5.80 7.64 13.56
C ILE A 31 6.78 6.51 13.29
N GLN A 32 6.41 5.28 13.64
CA GLN A 32 7.08 4.07 13.18
C GLN A 32 6.12 3.23 12.37
N MET A 33 6.59 2.75 11.24
CA MET A 33 5.86 1.81 10.40
C MET A 33 6.73 0.58 10.16
N ARG A 34 6.12 -0.59 10.07
CA ARG A 34 6.79 -1.84 9.71
C ARG A 34 6.06 -2.45 8.54
N PHE A 35 6.81 -2.90 7.56
CA PHE A 35 6.27 -3.52 6.36
C PHE A 35 7.01 -4.81 6.05
N ARG A 36 6.28 -5.89 5.80
CA ARG A 36 6.85 -7.15 5.33
C ARG A 36 6.05 -7.63 4.11
N PRO A 37 6.62 -7.59 2.91
CA PRO A 37 6.01 -8.18 1.73
C PRO A 37 5.78 -9.68 1.92
N ILE A 38 4.63 -10.16 1.47
CA ILE A 38 4.22 -11.56 1.60
C ILE A 38 4.15 -12.24 0.23
N ALA A 39 3.63 -11.53 -0.78
CA ALA A 39 3.50 -12.06 -2.12
C ALA A 39 3.56 -10.97 -3.19
N LYS A 40 3.95 -11.38 -4.39
CA LYS A 40 3.93 -10.58 -5.61
C LYS A 40 3.35 -11.44 -6.74
N GLY A 41 2.18 -11.07 -7.25
CA GLY A 41 1.41 -11.80 -8.26
C GLY A 41 1.49 -11.16 -9.65
N VAL A 42 2.66 -10.67 -10.06
CA VAL A 42 2.84 -10.09 -11.39
C VAL A 42 4.10 -10.62 -12.07
N ALA A 43 4.06 -10.64 -13.39
CA ALA A 43 5.19 -11.09 -14.21
C ALA A 43 6.47 -10.25 -13.98
N SER A 44 7.63 -10.80 -14.29
CA SER A 44 8.94 -10.19 -14.05
C SER A 44 9.16 -8.84 -14.75
N TYR A 45 8.47 -8.60 -15.87
CA TYR A 45 8.54 -7.34 -16.61
C TYR A 45 7.64 -6.23 -16.02
N THR A 46 6.79 -6.55 -15.04
CA THR A 46 5.93 -5.58 -14.35
C THR A 46 6.60 -5.17 -13.06
N LYS A 47 6.94 -3.89 -12.95
CA LYS A 47 7.51 -3.29 -11.76
C LYS A 47 6.40 -2.69 -10.91
N ILE A 48 6.31 -3.08 -9.66
CA ILE A 48 5.42 -2.46 -8.67
C ILE A 48 6.30 -1.73 -7.64
N GLY A 49 5.98 -0.46 -7.42
CA GLY A 49 6.49 0.28 -6.27
C GLY A 49 5.41 0.40 -5.19
N PHE A 50 5.81 0.70 -3.97
CA PHE A 50 4.92 0.88 -2.83
C PHE A 50 5.26 2.16 -2.08
N GLY A 51 4.24 2.95 -1.81
CA GLY A 51 4.35 4.20 -1.06
C GLY A 51 3.21 4.38 -0.06
N ILE A 52 3.33 5.43 0.74
CA ILE A 52 2.31 5.83 1.69
C ILE A 52 2.28 7.35 1.82
N GLU A 53 1.09 7.94 1.78
CA GLU A 53 0.87 9.34 2.11
C GLU A 53 0.32 9.44 3.53
N LEU A 54 0.88 10.33 4.33
CA LEU A 54 0.47 10.59 5.71
C LEU A 54 -0.36 11.87 5.79
N PRO A 55 -1.34 11.96 6.70
CA PRO A 55 -2.14 13.17 6.92
C PRO A 55 -1.36 14.21 7.74
N LEU A 56 -0.14 14.52 7.31
CA LEU A 56 0.80 15.44 7.90
C LEU A 56 1.42 16.29 6.79
N ALA A 57 1.69 17.54 7.05
CA ALA A 57 2.39 18.36 6.08
C ALA A 57 3.84 17.88 5.89
N SER A 58 4.32 17.86 4.65
CA SER A 58 5.71 17.49 4.36
C SER A 58 6.72 18.34 5.15
N ASN A 59 6.38 19.60 5.43
CA ASN A 59 7.21 20.50 6.20
C ASN A 59 7.31 20.16 7.70
N ASP A 60 6.40 19.35 8.23
CA ASP A 60 6.41 18.91 9.64
C ASP A 60 7.37 17.74 9.88
N ILE A 61 7.90 17.14 8.82
CA ILE A 61 8.80 16.00 8.89
C ILE A 61 10.24 16.47 9.08
N ASP A 62 10.96 15.87 10.03
CA ASP A 62 12.41 16.02 10.15
C ASP A 62 13.11 15.08 9.18
N VAL A 63 13.29 15.55 7.96
CA VAL A 63 13.79 14.74 6.82
C VAL A 63 15.19 14.20 7.06
N ALA A 64 16.01 14.91 7.85
CA ALA A 64 17.38 14.48 8.13
C ALA A 64 17.43 13.20 8.97
N GLU A 65 16.40 12.92 9.74
CA GLU A 65 16.32 11.80 10.67
C GLU A 65 15.32 10.70 10.19
N VAL A 66 14.83 10.79 8.93
CA VAL A 66 13.98 9.74 8.36
C VAL A 66 14.83 8.52 8.00
N GLU A 67 14.38 7.36 8.46
CA GLU A 67 15.01 6.07 8.16
C GLU A 67 14.05 5.15 7.40
N GLY A 68 14.58 4.36 6.48
CA GLY A 68 13.86 3.28 5.79
C GLY A 68 12.91 3.72 4.67
N ALA A 69 12.75 5.02 4.41
CA ALA A 69 11.89 5.53 3.34
C ALA A 69 12.42 6.83 2.75
N ILE A 70 11.92 7.20 1.59
CA ILE A 70 12.27 8.45 0.91
C ILE A 70 11.05 9.36 0.89
N LEU A 71 11.15 10.54 1.51
CA LEU A 71 10.12 11.58 1.39
C LEU A 71 10.15 12.17 -0.02
N GLU A 72 9.04 12.09 -0.73
CA GLU A 72 8.88 12.72 -2.04
C GLU A 72 8.74 14.23 -1.89
N SER A 73 9.34 14.96 -2.81
CA SER A 73 9.18 16.40 -2.92
C SER A 73 7.94 16.79 -3.73
N GLY A 74 7.38 17.96 -3.42
CA GLY A 74 6.31 18.57 -4.22
C GLY A 74 4.88 18.30 -3.74
N ASP A 75 4.69 17.35 -2.83
CA ASP A 75 3.40 17.12 -2.20
C ASP A 75 3.21 17.99 -0.95
N SER A 76 1.99 18.45 -0.72
CA SER A 76 1.62 19.17 0.51
C SER A 76 1.61 18.22 1.72
N ASN A 77 1.07 17.03 1.53
CA ASN A 77 1.13 15.94 2.49
C ASN A 77 2.44 15.17 2.38
N ALA A 78 2.90 14.61 3.49
CA ALA A 78 4.11 13.82 3.53
C ALA A 78 3.90 12.47 2.84
N THR A 79 4.41 12.36 1.62
CA THR A 79 4.36 11.14 0.79
C THR A 79 5.72 10.46 0.83
N PHE A 80 5.73 9.19 1.24
CA PHE A 80 6.95 8.39 1.33
C PHE A 80 6.95 7.25 0.32
N ILE A 81 8.05 7.04 -0.37
CA ILE A 81 8.31 5.82 -1.13
C ILE A 81 9.03 4.84 -0.23
N ILE A 82 8.41 3.70 0.00
CA ILE A 82 8.89 2.59 0.81
C ILE A 82 9.77 1.67 -0.05
N TRP A 83 9.27 1.26 -1.21
CA TRP A 83 10.02 0.52 -2.22
C TRP A 83 9.69 1.04 -3.61
N GLU A 84 10.72 1.30 -4.38
CA GLU A 84 10.56 1.53 -5.82
C GLU A 84 10.26 0.23 -6.59
N ASP A 85 10.59 -0.92 -5.99
CA ASP A 85 10.37 -2.24 -6.54
C ASP A 85 10.17 -3.24 -5.38
N ILE A 86 8.94 -3.73 -5.23
CA ILE A 86 8.55 -4.66 -4.16
C ILE A 86 9.20 -6.05 -4.27
N SER A 87 9.93 -6.34 -5.34
CA SER A 87 10.72 -7.58 -5.46
C SER A 87 11.98 -7.55 -4.59
N LYS A 88 12.52 -6.37 -4.33
CA LYS A 88 13.83 -6.19 -3.67
C LYS A 88 13.94 -6.80 -2.27
N PRO A 89 12.92 -6.71 -1.39
CA PRO A 89 13.01 -7.29 -0.06
C PRO A 89 12.89 -8.83 -0.02
N PHE A 90 12.49 -9.49 -1.10
CA PHE A 90 12.40 -10.96 -1.11
C PHE A 90 13.78 -11.61 -1.22
N ALA A 91 13.97 -12.71 -0.48
CA ALA A 91 15.21 -13.47 -0.48
C ALA A 91 15.55 -13.99 -1.89
N GLY A 92 16.84 -13.94 -2.25
CA GLY A 92 17.33 -14.42 -3.55
C GLY A 92 17.11 -13.45 -4.71
N GLY A 93 16.51 -12.25 -4.48
CA GLY A 93 16.24 -11.26 -5.53
C GLY A 93 15.26 -11.77 -6.59
N GLU A 94 14.32 -12.62 -6.18
CA GLU A 94 13.31 -13.23 -7.04
C GLU A 94 12.54 -12.17 -7.84
N THR A 95 12.26 -12.50 -9.10
CA THR A 95 11.47 -11.68 -10.01
C THR A 95 10.28 -12.49 -10.54
N GLY A 96 9.19 -11.81 -10.92
CA GLY A 96 7.98 -12.48 -11.39
C GLY A 96 7.05 -12.85 -10.22
N PHE A 97 6.38 -13.97 -10.35
CA PHE A 97 5.42 -14.45 -9.37
C PHE A 97 6.11 -14.98 -8.11
N ILE A 98 5.84 -14.39 -6.97
CA ILE A 98 6.42 -14.78 -5.67
C ILE A 98 5.29 -15.15 -4.71
N ASN A 99 5.30 -16.39 -4.22
CA ASN A 99 4.35 -16.93 -3.25
C ASN A 99 2.89 -17.01 -3.73
N THR A 100 2.60 -16.74 -5.00
CA THR A 100 1.25 -16.76 -5.57
C THR A 100 0.94 -18.02 -6.37
N GLU A 101 1.93 -18.70 -6.94
CA GLU A 101 1.71 -19.92 -7.71
C GLU A 101 1.48 -21.16 -6.82
N LYS A 102 0.67 -22.09 -7.30
CA LYS A 102 0.45 -23.38 -6.62
C LYS A 102 1.70 -24.24 -6.66
N GLY A 103 2.10 -24.79 -5.51
CA GLY A 103 3.22 -25.73 -5.40
C GLY A 103 4.59 -25.08 -5.40
N SER A 104 4.71 -23.76 -5.55
CA SER A 104 5.99 -23.07 -5.37
C SER A 104 6.42 -23.08 -3.91
N SER A 105 7.72 -23.16 -3.67
CA SER A 105 8.29 -22.97 -2.33
C SER A 105 8.06 -21.54 -1.85
N PHE A 106 7.81 -21.38 -0.56
CA PHE A 106 7.65 -20.05 0.03
C PHE A 106 8.98 -19.29 0.07
N VAL A 107 8.99 -18.09 -0.47
CA VAL A 107 10.12 -17.14 -0.42
C VAL A 107 9.83 -16.11 0.68
N SER A 108 10.74 -16.02 1.65
CA SER A 108 10.63 -15.01 2.71
C SER A 108 11.06 -13.63 2.22
N ALA A 109 10.53 -12.60 2.86
CA ALA A 109 10.98 -11.23 2.67
C ALA A 109 11.45 -10.63 4.00
N GLU A 110 12.41 -9.71 3.91
CA GLU A 110 12.85 -8.92 5.05
C GLU A 110 11.77 -7.92 5.47
N GLU A 111 11.68 -7.70 6.79
CA GLU A 111 10.86 -6.63 7.33
C GLU A 111 11.62 -5.30 7.26
N LEU A 112 10.98 -4.30 6.71
CA LEU A 112 11.47 -2.94 6.73
C LEU A 112 10.82 -2.17 7.87
N VAL A 113 11.64 -1.52 8.69
CA VAL A 113 11.22 -0.56 9.71
C VAL A 113 11.46 0.84 9.16
N VAL A 114 10.40 1.64 9.14
CA VAL A 114 10.43 3.04 8.73
C VAL A 114 10.21 3.91 9.97
N THR A 115 11.11 4.86 10.18
CA THR A 115 11.05 5.82 11.29
C THR A 115 10.92 7.23 10.72
N ILE A 116 9.92 7.96 11.18
CA ILE A 116 9.59 9.31 10.69
C ILE A 116 9.49 10.25 11.89
N PRO A 117 10.56 10.95 12.25
CA PRO A 117 10.54 11.97 13.29
C PRO A 117 9.79 13.23 12.83
N LEU A 118 9.11 13.88 13.77
CA LEU A 118 8.44 15.16 13.54
C LEU A 118 9.27 16.31 14.09
N LYS A 119 9.35 17.41 13.36
CA LYS A 119 10.02 18.65 13.81
C LYS A 119 9.37 19.25 15.06
N ALA A 120 8.06 19.08 15.19
CA ALA A 120 7.31 19.55 16.33
C ALA A 120 6.37 18.46 16.82
N VAL A 121 6.19 18.37 18.14
CA VAL A 121 5.27 17.40 18.74
C VAL A 121 3.80 17.75 18.43
N THR A 122 2.97 16.73 18.26
CA THR A 122 1.54 16.86 18.03
C THR A 122 0.73 16.07 19.05
N SER A 123 -0.54 16.43 19.23
CA SER A 123 -1.44 15.71 20.14
C SER A 123 -2.10 14.50 19.47
N ASN A 124 -2.21 14.53 18.15
CA ASN A 124 -2.93 13.49 17.41
C ASN A 124 -2.39 13.30 16.00
N VAL A 125 -2.28 12.03 15.61
CA VAL A 125 -2.06 11.60 14.21
C VAL A 125 -3.07 10.50 13.94
N SER A 126 -3.94 10.71 12.96
CA SER A 126 -4.96 9.72 12.60
C SER A 126 -4.38 8.65 11.67
N MET A 127 -4.00 7.51 12.23
CA MET A 127 -3.48 6.37 11.44
C MET A 127 -4.53 5.78 10.48
N MET A 128 -5.82 5.97 10.75
CA MET A 128 -6.89 5.58 9.81
C MET A 128 -6.92 6.40 8.51
N LYS A 129 -6.19 7.51 8.47
CA LYS A 129 -6.02 8.35 7.28
C LYS A 129 -4.69 8.12 6.57
N PHE A 130 -3.91 7.13 7.02
CA PHE A 130 -2.73 6.72 6.29
C PHE A 130 -3.18 6.09 4.98
N ASN A 131 -2.61 6.57 3.90
CA ASN A 131 -3.02 6.27 2.54
C ASN A 131 -1.92 5.46 1.83
N PRO A 132 -1.84 4.14 2.05
CA PRO A 132 -0.92 3.28 1.32
C PRO A 132 -1.36 3.16 -0.14
N PHE A 133 -0.38 3.09 -1.03
CA PHE A 133 -0.63 2.91 -2.45
C PHE A 133 0.48 2.11 -3.13
N ILE A 134 0.13 1.48 -4.23
CA ILE A 134 1.11 0.95 -5.18
C ILE A 134 1.16 1.83 -6.41
N PHE A 135 2.28 1.77 -7.13
CA PHE A 135 2.36 2.35 -8.47
C PHE A 135 3.01 1.35 -9.43
N VAL A 136 2.46 1.25 -10.63
CA VAL A 136 2.80 0.18 -11.58
C VAL A 136 3.55 0.76 -12.78
N ASN A 137 4.80 0.34 -12.96
CA ASN A 137 5.74 0.74 -14.01
C ASN A 137 6.10 2.23 -14.05
N LYS A 138 5.20 3.12 -13.67
CA LYS A 138 5.39 4.58 -13.62
C LYS A 138 4.85 5.12 -12.31
N ARG A 139 5.56 6.10 -11.73
CA ARG A 139 5.15 6.72 -10.47
C ARG A 139 3.73 7.32 -10.52
N SER A 140 3.31 7.77 -11.71
CA SER A 140 1.98 8.35 -11.92
C SER A 140 0.84 7.34 -12.11
N HIS A 141 1.13 6.05 -12.09
CA HIS A 141 0.12 4.99 -12.22
C HIS A 141 -0.21 4.40 -10.85
N GLU A 142 -0.86 5.19 -10.02
CA GLU A 142 -1.18 4.84 -8.63
C GLU A 142 -2.46 4.01 -8.51
N ILE A 143 -2.49 3.14 -7.52
CA ILE A 143 -3.68 2.42 -7.08
C ILE A 143 -3.73 2.50 -5.56
N HIS A 144 -4.81 3.06 -5.03
CA HIS A 144 -5.04 3.26 -3.60
C HIS A 144 -6.18 2.39 -3.09
N LEU A 145 -6.39 2.40 -1.79
CA LEU A 145 -7.61 1.88 -1.18
C LEU A 145 -8.82 2.73 -1.62
N THR A 146 -9.99 2.12 -1.62
CA THR A 146 -11.24 2.79 -2.02
C THR A 146 -11.44 4.08 -1.21
N ASP A 147 -11.79 5.14 -1.93
CA ASP A 147 -12.06 6.49 -1.42
C ASP A 147 -10.87 7.25 -0.81
N PHE A 148 -9.67 6.71 -0.92
CA PHE A 148 -8.48 7.52 -0.69
C PHE A 148 -8.12 8.29 -1.97
N ALA A 149 -7.90 9.59 -1.82
CA ALA A 149 -7.47 10.42 -2.95
C ALA A 149 -6.05 10.03 -3.38
N PRO A 150 -5.75 10.07 -4.68
CA PRO A 150 -4.39 9.88 -5.16
C PRO A 150 -3.47 11.02 -4.75
N THR A 151 -2.15 10.81 -4.82
CA THR A 151 -1.17 11.87 -4.59
C THR A 151 -1.17 12.88 -5.76
N SER A 152 -0.48 14.00 -5.58
CA SER A 152 -0.34 15.04 -6.64
C SER A 152 0.37 14.52 -7.89
N LYS A 153 1.04 13.36 -7.83
CA LYS A 153 1.80 12.77 -8.95
C LYS A 153 1.00 11.82 -9.82
N MET A 154 -0.23 11.50 -9.40
CA MET A 154 -1.12 10.64 -10.18
C MET A 154 -1.45 11.26 -11.53
N ASP A 155 -1.42 10.46 -12.58
CA ASP A 155 -2.05 10.84 -13.87
C ASP A 155 -3.57 10.72 -13.73
N MET A 156 -4.21 11.85 -13.45
CA MET A 156 -5.65 11.94 -13.21
C MET A 156 -6.51 11.48 -14.41
N ASN A 157 -5.93 11.42 -15.62
CA ASN A 157 -6.64 10.93 -16.81
C ASN A 157 -6.88 9.40 -16.75
N LEU A 158 -6.22 8.69 -15.85
CA LEU A 158 -6.42 7.25 -15.67
C LEU A 158 -7.68 6.93 -14.85
N LEU A 159 -8.15 7.86 -14.02
CA LEU A 159 -9.36 7.68 -13.22
C LEU A 159 -10.63 7.65 -14.07
N GLY A 160 -11.60 6.85 -13.63
CA GLY A 160 -12.90 6.74 -14.30
C GLY A 160 -12.90 5.93 -15.61
N ASN A 161 -11.78 5.28 -15.96
CA ASN A 161 -11.66 4.47 -17.17
C ASN A 161 -11.94 2.98 -16.92
N GLY A 162 -12.29 2.26 -18.00
CA GLY A 162 -12.50 0.80 -17.92
C GLY A 162 -13.57 0.42 -16.90
N LYS A 163 -13.21 -0.37 -15.90
CA LYS A 163 -14.07 -0.76 -14.78
C LYS A 163 -13.94 0.17 -13.57
N ASP A 164 -12.96 1.06 -13.56
CA ASP A 164 -12.88 2.08 -12.52
C ASP A 164 -14.02 3.09 -12.67
N CYS A 165 -14.67 3.44 -11.58
CA CYS A 165 -15.75 4.42 -11.55
C CYS A 165 -15.46 5.58 -10.59
N SER A 166 -14.17 5.92 -10.47
CA SER A 166 -13.75 7.14 -9.79
C SER A 166 -14.44 8.36 -10.40
N ASP A 167 -14.90 9.25 -9.53
CA ASP A 167 -15.51 10.54 -9.90
C ASP A 167 -14.89 11.63 -9.02
N VAL A 168 -13.88 12.30 -9.56
CA VAL A 168 -13.11 13.32 -8.84
C VAL A 168 -14.01 14.47 -8.37
N SER A 169 -15.05 14.81 -9.14
CA SER A 169 -15.99 15.89 -8.79
C SER A 169 -16.81 15.59 -7.53
N LYS A 170 -16.98 14.31 -7.21
CA LYS A 170 -17.68 13.82 -6.02
C LYS A 170 -16.74 13.34 -4.90
N GLY A 171 -15.44 13.38 -5.12
CA GLY A 171 -14.45 12.83 -4.19
C GLY A 171 -14.49 11.31 -4.09
N PHE A 172 -14.91 10.63 -5.14
CA PHE A 172 -14.93 9.17 -5.22
C PHE A 172 -13.70 8.67 -5.97
N TYR A 173 -12.90 7.86 -5.31
CA TYR A 173 -11.64 7.36 -5.86
C TYR A 173 -11.56 5.84 -5.76
N PHE A 174 -10.96 5.22 -6.77
CA PHE A 174 -10.63 3.79 -6.81
C PHE A 174 -11.82 2.88 -6.45
N ARG A 175 -13.00 3.21 -6.95
CA ARG A 175 -14.21 2.39 -6.87
C ARG A 175 -14.35 1.56 -8.14
N MET A 176 -14.90 0.38 -8.02
CA MET A 176 -15.23 -0.47 -9.17
C MET A 176 -16.74 -0.44 -9.45
N LYS A 177 -17.13 -0.54 -10.72
CA LYS A 177 -18.57 -0.47 -11.14
C LYS A 177 -19.44 -1.54 -10.51
N ASP A 178 -18.86 -2.69 -10.21
CA ASP A 178 -19.59 -3.85 -9.67
C ASP A 178 -19.51 -3.89 -8.13
N MET A 179 -19.25 -2.75 -7.48
CA MET A 179 -19.08 -2.59 -6.02
C MET A 179 -17.89 -3.33 -5.42
N TYR A 180 -17.01 -3.87 -6.26
CA TYR A 180 -15.73 -4.44 -5.84
C TYR A 180 -14.69 -3.34 -5.60
N CYS A 181 -13.55 -3.68 -5.01
CA CYS A 181 -12.44 -2.77 -4.73
C CYS A 181 -11.20 -3.14 -5.53
N TRP A 182 -10.31 -2.17 -5.72
CA TRP A 182 -9.01 -2.39 -6.37
C TRP A 182 -7.93 -2.83 -5.38
N ALA A 183 -8.13 -2.54 -4.09
CA ALA A 183 -7.26 -2.94 -3.00
C ALA A 183 -8.07 -3.19 -1.74
N LEU A 184 -7.57 -4.06 -0.87
CA LEU A 184 -8.19 -4.43 0.40
C LEU A 184 -7.23 -4.15 1.54
N ASP A 185 -7.78 -3.63 2.63
CA ASP A 185 -7.10 -3.51 3.90
C ASP A 185 -7.85 -4.31 4.98
N PHE A 186 -7.12 -5.20 5.67
CA PHE A 186 -7.67 -6.01 6.74
C PHE A 186 -6.94 -5.72 8.04
N PRO A 187 -7.60 -5.10 9.03
CA PRO A 187 -7.05 -5.06 10.37
C PRO A 187 -6.89 -6.50 10.90
N ARG A 188 -5.67 -6.90 11.20
CA ARG A 188 -5.40 -8.24 11.75
C ARG A 188 -5.68 -8.25 13.25
N THR A 189 -6.61 -9.09 13.66
CA THR A 189 -6.73 -9.52 15.05
C THR A 189 -6.04 -10.89 15.20
N SER A 190 -5.61 -11.25 16.38
CA SER A 190 -4.93 -12.53 16.62
C SER A 190 -5.74 -13.77 16.22
N ALA A 191 -7.06 -13.64 16.11
CA ALA A 191 -7.97 -14.68 15.63
C ALA A 191 -8.00 -14.79 14.09
N ASP A 192 -7.67 -13.70 13.37
CA ASP A 192 -7.81 -13.60 11.92
C ASP A 192 -6.56 -14.05 11.16
N GLU A 193 -5.44 -14.27 11.85
CA GLU A 193 -4.18 -14.70 11.22
C GLU A 193 -4.31 -16.00 10.41
N ALA A 194 -5.25 -16.86 10.79
CA ALA A 194 -5.54 -18.10 10.08
C ALA A 194 -6.66 -17.96 9.04
N ALA A 195 -7.45 -16.88 9.06
CA ALA A 195 -8.71 -16.79 8.32
C ALA A 195 -8.55 -16.18 6.93
N TRP A 196 -7.67 -15.17 6.75
CA TRP A 196 -7.44 -14.58 5.44
C TRP A 196 -6.17 -15.09 4.78
N ARG A 197 -6.32 -15.75 3.63
CA ARG A 197 -5.22 -16.11 2.74
C ARG A 197 -5.51 -15.51 1.38
N TYR A 198 -4.57 -14.74 0.82
CA TYR A 198 -4.71 -14.25 -0.55
C TYR A 198 -4.89 -15.41 -1.54
N PRO A 199 -5.71 -15.24 -2.59
CA PRO A 199 -5.90 -16.26 -3.61
C PRO A 199 -4.59 -16.57 -4.34
N LYS A 200 -4.49 -17.76 -4.91
CA LYS A 200 -3.41 -18.12 -5.83
C LYS A 200 -3.73 -17.61 -7.22
N GLU A 201 -2.70 -17.46 -8.05
CA GLU A 201 -2.80 -17.03 -9.46
C GLU A 201 -4.01 -17.62 -10.18
N LYS A 202 -4.70 -16.78 -10.92
CA LYS A 202 -5.90 -17.13 -11.70
C LYS A 202 -7.08 -17.62 -10.86
N SER A 203 -7.05 -17.39 -9.57
CA SER A 203 -8.14 -17.74 -8.66
C SER A 203 -8.79 -16.46 -8.14
N SER A 204 -9.79 -15.94 -8.84
CA SER A 204 -10.52 -14.73 -8.43
C SER A 204 -10.89 -14.77 -6.95
N VAL A 205 -10.72 -13.64 -6.25
CA VAL A 205 -11.09 -13.47 -4.83
C VAL A 205 -12.55 -13.83 -4.57
N VAL A 206 -13.45 -13.50 -5.49
CA VAL A 206 -14.88 -13.83 -5.40
C VAL A 206 -15.14 -15.35 -5.41
N LYS A 207 -14.32 -16.12 -6.14
CA LYS A 207 -14.40 -17.59 -6.16
C LYS A 207 -13.69 -18.22 -4.98
N ALA A 208 -12.61 -17.61 -4.51
CA ALA A 208 -11.85 -18.11 -3.38
C ALA A 208 -12.59 -17.96 -2.05
N TYR A 209 -13.41 -16.91 -1.92
CA TYR A 209 -14.15 -16.58 -0.69
C TYR A 209 -15.63 -16.48 -0.94
N LYS A 210 -16.39 -17.50 -0.48
CA LYS A 210 -17.84 -17.61 -0.70
C LYS A 210 -18.66 -16.45 -0.13
N ASN A 211 -18.13 -15.71 0.83
CA ASN A 211 -18.81 -14.61 1.52
C ASN A 211 -18.18 -13.24 1.17
N TYR A 212 -17.48 -13.16 0.04
CA TYR A 212 -16.86 -11.90 -0.40
C TYR A 212 -17.86 -10.85 -0.90
N ASN A 213 -19.09 -11.23 -1.20
CA ASN A 213 -20.17 -10.36 -1.70
C ASN A 213 -20.94 -9.70 -0.56
#